data_ea8bacd247bf11dd9bbcb1f126424874
#
_entry.id   ea8bacd247bf11dd9bbcb1f126424874
#
_cell.length_a   1.000
_cell.length_b   1.000
_cell.length_c   1.000
_cell.angle_alpha   90.00
_cell.angle_beta   90.00
_cell.angle_gamma   90.00
#
_symmetry.space_group_name_H-M   'P 1'
#
loop_
_entity.id
_entity.type
_entity.pdbx_description
1 polymer ?
#
loop_
_entity_poly.entity_id
_entity_poly.type
_entity_poly.pdbx_seq_one_letter_code
_entity_poly.pdbx_strand_id
1 'polypeptide(L)'
;MGVEALAEWLRGMMPVVWWSSLLLDGVLLGIGAVLAFLPNIIIMFFFLSLMEDSGYMARVAYTMDKWMHRIGLHGSSFIPMLMGFGCNVPAIMAAKDITNKKDRALTMLMVPFMSCSARLPVYMLFVGAFFAEQKALVMMSLYVLGVVLSILFAWIMQHTKAFRQPKHDYVSELPPYRRPTLRNTGLHIWERIADY
;
A
#
# COMPACT_ATOMS: atom_id res chain seq x y z
N MET A 1 -25.56 3.33 -6.32
CA MET A 1 -26.97 3.77 -6.44
C MET A 1 -27.10 5.08 -7.25
N GLY A 2 -26.49 6.21 -6.86
CA GLY A 2 -26.63 7.45 -7.66
C GLY A 2 -25.97 7.41 -9.03
N VAL A 3 -24.77 6.84 -9.12
CA VAL A 3 -23.99 6.76 -10.39
C VAL A 3 -24.61 5.75 -11.34
N GLU A 4 -25.17 4.68 -10.85
CA GLU A 4 -25.87 3.65 -11.62
C GLU A 4 -27.16 4.20 -12.25
N ALA A 5 -27.97 4.94 -11.47
CA ALA A 5 -29.17 5.58 -11.95
C ALA A 5 -28.86 6.64 -13.04
N LEU A 6 -27.76 7.38 -12.91
CA LEU A 6 -27.31 8.36 -13.89
C LEU A 6 -26.80 7.67 -15.17
N ALA A 7 -26.14 6.52 -15.04
CA ALA A 7 -25.68 5.71 -16.16
C ALA A 7 -26.86 5.11 -16.95
N GLU A 8 -27.91 4.64 -16.27
CA GLU A 8 -29.12 4.11 -16.93
C GLU A 8 -29.90 5.22 -17.65
N TRP A 9 -30.00 6.40 -17.05
CA TRP A 9 -30.66 7.54 -17.67
C TRP A 9 -29.94 8.00 -18.95
N LEU A 10 -28.59 8.06 -18.91
CA LEU A 10 -27.75 8.41 -20.08
C LEU A 10 -27.78 7.33 -21.18
N ARG A 11 -27.91 6.04 -20.82
CA ARG A 11 -28.09 4.96 -21.79
C ARG A 11 -29.41 5.08 -22.57
N GLY A 12 -30.44 5.63 -21.94
CA GLY A 12 -31.73 5.85 -22.60
C GLY A 12 -31.72 6.99 -23.64
N MET A 13 -30.74 7.89 -23.58
CA MET A 13 -30.67 9.04 -24.48
C MET A 13 -29.72 8.87 -25.68
N MET A 14 -28.84 7.90 -25.69
CA MET A 14 -27.85 7.72 -26.77
C MET A 14 -28.09 6.43 -27.58
N PRO A 15 -27.91 6.47 -28.91
CA PRO A 15 -27.96 5.26 -29.73
C PRO A 15 -26.80 4.35 -29.38
N VAL A 16 -27.09 3.03 -29.34
CA VAL A 16 -26.14 1.97 -28.95
C VAL A 16 -25.03 1.86 -30.01
N VAL A 17 -24.02 2.73 -29.87
CA VAL A 17 -22.76 2.61 -30.60
C VAL A 17 -21.74 2.09 -29.61
N TRP A 18 -20.91 1.14 -30.01
CA TRP A 18 -19.90 0.53 -29.12
C TRP A 18 -19.00 1.54 -28.38
N TRP A 19 -18.80 2.72 -28.94
CA TRP A 19 -18.10 3.85 -28.31
C TRP A 19 -18.89 4.44 -27.13
N SER A 20 -20.22 4.47 -27.18
CA SER A 20 -21.03 4.98 -26.08
C SER A 20 -21.03 4.04 -24.89
N SER A 21 -21.02 2.73 -25.11
CA SER A 21 -20.87 1.77 -24.02
C SER A 21 -19.48 1.80 -23.39
N LEU A 22 -18.42 1.99 -24.19
CA LEU A 22 -17.07 2.12 -23.66
C LEU A 22 -16.91 3.40 -22.80
N LEU A 23 -17.48 4.53 -23.24
CA LEU A 23 -17.42 5.77 -22.49
C LEU A 23 -18.31 5.74 -21.25
N LEU A 24 -19.54 5.26 -21.36
CA LEU A 24 -20.47 5.22 -20.23
C LEU A 24 -20.11 4.13 -19.23
N ASP A 25 -19.81 2.93 -19.68
CA ASP A 25 -19.46 1.83 -18.79
C ASP A 25 -18.02 1.93 -18.30
N GLY A 26 -17.08 2.34 -19.14
CA GLY A 26 -15.66 2.48 -18.75
C GLY A 26 -15.43 3.70 -17.87
N VAL A 27 -15.83 4.89 -18.30
CA VAL A 27 -15.51 6.14 -17.61
C VAL A 27 -16.40 6.35 -16.38
N LEU A 28 -17.71 6.21 -16.50
CA LEU A 28 -18.64 6.44 -15.38
C LEU A 28 -18.48 5.38 -14.29
N LEU A 29 -18.37 4.10 -14.65
CA LEU A 29 -18.13 3.03 -13.66
C LEU A 29 -16.73 3.15 -13.07
N GLY A 30 -15.71 3.54 -13.86
CA GLY A 30 -14.37 3.79 -13.38
C GLY A 30 -14.30 4.93 -12.36
N ILE A 31 -14.93 6.08 -12.66
CA ILE A 31 -15.03 7.20 -11.71
C ILE A 31 -15.82 6.78 -10.47
N GLY A 32 -16.93 6.06 -10.64
CA GLY A 32 -17.73 5.55 -9.54
C GLY A 32 -16.94 4.61 -8.62
N ALA A 33 -16.12 3.74 -9.19
CA ALA A 33 -15.23 2.86 -8.44
C ALA A 33 -14.18 3.66 -7.64
N VAL A 34 -13.53 4.65 -8.25
CA VAL A 34 -12.56 5.52 -7.56
C VAL A 34 -13.22 6.27 -6.41
N LEU A 35 -14.40 6.86 -6.63
CA LEU A 35 -15.14 7.55 -5.57
C LEU A 35 -15.58 6.61 -4.43
N ALA A 36 -15.90 5.35 -4.73
CA ALA A 36 -16.23 4.35 -3.73
C ALA A 36 -15.02 3.95 -2.86
N PHE A 37 -13.79 3.99 -3.40
CA PHE A 37 -12.57 3.72 -2.65
C PHE A 37 -12.09 4.91 -1.80
N LEU A 38 -12.49 6.13 -2.14
CA LEU A 38 -12.03 7.35 -1.48
C LEU A 38 -12.29 7.37 0.04
N PRO A 39 -13.48 7.02 0.55
CA PRO A 39 -13.71 6.96 1.99
C PRO A 39 -12.79 5.97 2.71
N ASN A 40 -12.53 4.81 2.10
CA ASN A 40 -11.66 3.79 2.66
C ASN A 40 -10.20 4.28 2.76
N ILE A 41 -9.74 5.00 1.73
CA ILE A 41 -8.42 5.62 1.72
C ILE A 41 -8.30 6.68 2.82
N ILE A 42 -9.29 7.55 2.99
CA ILE A 42 -9.31 8.58 4.04
C ILE A 42 -9.23 7.95 5.43
N ILE A 43 -10.04 6.93 5.70
CA ILE A 43 -10.02 6.22 6.98
C ILE A 43 -8.65 5.58 7.23
N MET A 44 -8.07 4.96 6.22
CA MET A 44 -6.75 4.34 6.32
C MET A 44 -5.67 5.38 6.63
N PHE A 45 -5.65 6.52 5.92
CA PHE A 45 -4.72 7.61 6.18
C PHE A 45 -4.88 8.21 7.57
N PHE A 46 -6.12 8.32 8.06
CA PHE A 46 -6.41 8.78 9.41
C PHE A 46 -5.76 7.88 10.46
N PHE A 47 -5.94 6.56 10.36
CA PHE A 47 -5.32 5.63 11.29
C PHE A 47 -3.79 5.60 11.18
N LEU A 48 -3.24 5.69 9.96
CA LEU A 48 -1.79 5.74 9.76
C LEU A 48 -1.18 7.00 10.39
N SER A 49 -1.78 8.18 10.17
CA SER A 49 -1.34 9.43 10.78
C SER A 49 -1.39 9.36 12.30
N LEU A 50 -2.43 8.75 12.85
CA LEU A 50 -2.56 8.57 14.31
C LEU A 50 -1.43 7.68 14.87
N MET A 51 -1.08 6.60 14.18
CA MET A 51 0.00 5.70 14.59
C MET A 51 1.39 6.33 14.44
N GLU A 52 1.57 7.16 13.40
CA GLU A 52 2.81 7.90 13.15
C GLU A 52 3.02 8.97 14.22
N ASP A 53 2.00 9.80 14.48
CA ASP A 53 2.06 10.88 15.49
C ASP A 53 2.25 10.36 16.91
N SER A 54 1.76 9.15 17.23
CA SER A 54 1.92 8.54 18.56
C SER A 54 3.36 8.09 18.86
N GLY A 55 4.24 8.02 17.85
CA GLY A 55 5.59 7.47 17.95
C GLY A 55 5.64 5.94 18.10
N TYR A 56 4.49 5.27 17.92
CA TYR A 56 4.39 3.81 17.99
C TYR A 56 5.22 3.14 16.89
N MET A 57 5.22 3.72 15.70
CA MET A 57 5.93 3.20 14.53
C MET A 57 7.45 3.07 14.76
N ALA A 58 8.09 4.08 15.38
CA ALA A 58 9.52 4.04 15.68
C ALA A 58 9.91 2.87 16.62
N ARG A 59 9.03 2.53 17.55
CA ARG A 59 9.26 1.42 18.51
C ARG A 59 9.08 0.07 17.86
N VAL A 60 8.09 -0.07 17.00
CA VAL A 60 7.89 -1.29 16.19
C VAL A 60 9.10 -1.51 15.28
N ALA A 61 9.59 -0.45 14.63
CA ALA A 61 10.80 -0.51 13.80
C ALA A 61 12.01 -1.00 14.60
N TYR A 62 12.22 -0.47 15.82
CA TYR A 62 13.31 -0.89 16.69
C TYR A 62 13.18 -2.37 17.11
N THR A 63 11.99 -2.83 17.47
CA THR A 63 11.75 -4.22 17.88
C THR A 63 11.99 -5.20 16.71
N MET A 64 11.60 -4.80 15.50
CA MET A 64 11.73 -5.61 14.29
C MET A 64 13.11 -5.54 13.64
N ASP A 65 13.97 -4.61 14.08
CA ASP A 65 15.29 -4.39 13.50
C ASP A 65 16.15 -5.65 13.47
N LYS A 66 16.13 -6.43 14.55
CA LYS A 66 16.85 -7.72 14.66
C LYS A 66 16.43 -8.73 13.58
N TRP A 67 15.15 -8.75 13.22
CA TRP A 67 14.62 -9.65 12.19
C TRP A 67 14.91 -9.12 10.80
N MET A 68 14.78 -7.80 10.61
CA MET A 68 15.07 -7.13 9.35
C MET A 68 16.55 -7.25 8.98
N HIS A 69 17.46 -7.17 9.93
CA HIS A 69 18.88 -7.40 9.70
C HIS A 69 19.24 -8.79 9.16
N ARG A 70 18.45 -9.82 9.47
CA ARG A 70 18.65 -11.15 8.87
C ARG A 70 18.36 -11.18 7.37
N ILE A 71 17.42 -10.34 6.93
CA ILE A 71 17.05 -10.16 5.53
C ILE A 71 17.93 -9.06 4.90
N GLY A 72 18.78 -8.36 5.73
CA GLY A 72 19.72 -7.29 5.38
C GLY A 72 19.08 -5.95 5.10
N LEU A 73 17.94 -5.71 5.68
CA LEU A 73 17.25 -4.44 5.71
C LEU A 73 17.32 -3.84 7.12
N HIS A 74 17.21 -2.52 7.22
CA HIS A 74 17.04 -1.84 8.50
C HIS A 74 15.60 -1.94 9.02
N GLY A 75 15.42 -1.86 10.34
CA GLY A 75 14.10 -1.87 10.98
C GLY A 75 13.15 -0.79 10.47
N SER A 76 13.67 0.35 10.03
CA SER A 76 12.88 1.42 9.41
C SER A 76 12.16 0.98 8.13
N SER A 77 12.68 -0.03 7.41
CA SER A 77 12.04 -0.59 6.22
C SER A 77 10.78 -1.41 6.53
N PHE A 78 10.65 -1.88 7.78
CA PHE A 78 9.49 -2.68 8.20
C PHE A 78 8.18 -1.90 8.11
N ILE A 79 8.21 -0.62 8.47
CA ILE A 79 7.02 0.25 8.47
C ILE A 79 6.43 0.41 7.06
N PRO A 80 7.19 0.85 6.04
CA PRO A 80 6.69 0.88 4.67
C PRO A 80 6.21 -0.48 4.15
N MET A 81 6.89 -1.57 4.50
CA MET A 81 6.46 -2.90 4.10
C MET A 81 5.11 -3.28 4.70
N LEU A 82 4.90 -2.99 5.98
CA LEU A 82 3.62 -3.24 6.65
C LEU A 82 2.50 -2.39 6.07
N MET A 83 2.79 -1.11 5.79
CA MET A 83 1.84 -0.21 5.11
C MET A 83 1.50 -0.70 3.70
N GLY A 84 2.42 -1.37 3.01
CA GLY A 84 2.23 -1.94 1.68
C GLY A 84 1.09 -2.97 1.59
N PHE A 85 0.77 -3.68 2.67
CA PHE A 85 -0.41 -4.55 2.73
C PHE A 85 -1.73 -3.77 2.71
N GLY A 86 -1.73 -2.53 3.21
CA GLY A 86 -2.89 -1.64 3.13
C GLY A 86 -2.95 -0.92 1.78
N CYS A 87 -1.93 -0.11 1.50
CA CYS A 87 -1.82 0.67 0.27
C CYS A 87 -0.35 0.93 -0.08
N ASN A 88 0.03 0.61 -1.31
CA ASN A 88 1.42 0.80 -1.77
C ASN A 88 1.83 2.27 -1.89
N VAL A 89 0.88 3.18 -2.10
CA VAL A 89 1.19 4.59 -2.31
C VAL A 89 1.77 5.24 -1.04
N PRO A 90 1.07 5.25 0.11
CA PRO A 90 1.66 5.78 1.35
C PRO A 90 2.88 4.99 1.80
N ALA A 91 2.95 3.68 1.51
CA ALA A 91 4.12 2.87 1.80
C ALA A 91 5.37 3.36 1.06
N ILE A 92 5.25 3.70 -0.22
CA ILE A 92 6.36 4.25 -1.01
C ILE A 92 6.70 5.67 -0.54
N MET A 93 5.71 6.47 -0.15
CA MET A 93 5.95 7.81 0.41
C MET A 93 6.71 7.73 1.73
N ALA A 94 6.30 6.85 2.65
CA ALA A 94 7.02 6.61 3.91
C ALA A 94 8.42 6.03 3.70
N ALA A 95 8.62 5.24 2.65
CA ALA A 95 9.95 4.74 2.31
C ALA A 95 10.93 5.85 1.89
N LYS A 96 10.45 7.02 1.44
CA LYS A 96 11.30 8.18 1.10
C LYS A 96 12.04 8.73 2.32
N ASP A 97 11.48 8.58 3.51
CA ASP A 97 12.04 9.09 4.76
C ASP A 97 13.19 8.22 5.31
N ILE A 98 13.43 7.06 4.70
CA ILE A 98 14.57 6.21 5.04
C ILE A 98 15.87 6.92 4.66
N THR A 99 16.75 7.15 5.65
CA THR A 99 17.98 7.93 5.52
C THR A 99 18.97 7.29 4.55
N ASN A 100 19.07 5.96 4.58
CA ASN A 100 20.00 5.23 3.73
C ASN A 100 19.43 5.06 2.31
N LYS A 101 20.09 5.63 1.31
CA LYS A 101 19.66 5.60 -0.10
C LYS A 101 19.45 4.19 -0.65
N LYS A 102 20.29 3.22 -0.23
CA LYS A 102 20.20 1.83 -0.72
C LYS A 102 19.01 1.10 -0.10
N ASP A 103 18.81 1.23 1.21
CA ASP A 103 17.65 0.63 1.90
C ASP A 103 16.35 1.26 1.43
N ARG A 104 16.36 2.56 1.21
CA ARG A 104 15.23 3.29 0.62
C ARG A 104 14.85 2.72 -0.73
N ALA A 105 15.82 2.60 -1.65
CA ALA A 105 15.58 2.06 -2.98
C ALA A 105 15.11 0.61 -2.93
N LEU A 106 15.73 -0.22 -2.10
CA LEU A 106 15.34 -1.62 -1.93
C LEU A 106 13.93 -1.75 -1.36
N THR A 107 13.61 -0.98 -0.32
CA THR A 107 12.26 -0.96 0.28
C THR A 107 11.20 -0.52 -0.74
N MET A 108 11.46 0.54 -1.52
CA MET A 108 10.54 0.99 -2.57
C MET A 108 10.31 -0.08 -3.65
N LEU A 109 11.34 -0.86 -3.98
CA LEU A 109 11.22 -1.95 -4.95
C LEU A 109 10.47 -3.17 -4.38
N MET A 110 10.52 -3.38 -3.07
CA MET A 110 9.83 -4.49 -2.39
C MET A 110 8.34 -4.24 -2.17
N VAL A 111 7.96 -2.99 -1.90
CA VAL A 111 6.55 -2.62 -1.61
C VAL A 111 5.56 -3.12 -2.67
N PRO A 112 5.80 -3.04 -3.99
CA PRO A 112 4.87 -3.54 -4.99
C PRO A 112 4.63 -5.06 -4.98
N PHE A 113 5.51 -5.85 -4.35
CA PHE A 113 5.29 -7.29 -4.17
C PHE A 113 4.28 -7.59 -3.06
N MET A 114 4.06 -6.63 -2.14
CA MET A 114 3.03 -6.76 -1.12
C MET A 114 1.64 -6.60 -1.75
N SER A 115 0.79 -7.59 -1.51
CA SER A 115 -0.59 -7.55 -2.03
C SER A 115 -1.42 -6.59 -1.20
N CYS A 116 -1.76 -5.43 -1.78
CA CYS A 116 -2.61 -4.45 -1.12
C CYS A 116 -4.12 -4.77 -1.29
N SER A 117 -4.95 -4.16 -0.44
CA SER A 117 -6.40 -4.36 -0.47
C SER A 117 -7.05 -3.99 -1.81
N ALA A 118 -6.48 -3.06 -2.58
CA ALA A 118 -6.99 -2.68 -3.89
C ALA A 118 -6.85 -3.79 -4.95
N ARG A 119 -5.97 -4.77 -4.76
CA ARG A 119 -5.81 -5.93 -5.65
C ARG A 119 -6.81 -7.06 -5.36
N LEU A 120 -7.45 -7.05 -4.18
CA LEU A 120 -8.40 -8.08 -3.79
C LEU A 120 -9.55 -8.29 -4.79
N PRO A 121 -10.24 -7.25 -5.31
CA PRO A 121 -11.30 -7.44 -6.30
C PRO A 121 -10.82 -8.15 -7.56
N VAL A 122 -9.62 -7.80 -8.04
CA VAL A 122 -9.01 -8.43 -9.23
C VAL A 122 -8.71 -9.90 -8.95
N TYR A 123 -8.12 -10.21 -7.80
CA TYR A 123 -7.85 -11.59 -7.40
C TYR A 123 -9.15 -12.40 -7.25
N MET A 124 -10.20 -11.82 -6.65
CA MET A 124 -11.50 -12.47 -6.51
C MET A 124 -12.12 -12.78 -7.86
N LEU A 125 -12.00 -11.91 -8.84
CA LEU A 125 -12.51 -12.11 -10.18
C LEU A 125 -11.79 -13.27 -10.87
N PHE A 126 -10.45 -13.27 -10.88
CA PHE A 126 -9.66 -14.33 -11.49
C PHE A 126 -9.82 -15.67 -10.78
N VAL A 127 -9.69 -15.70 -9.46
CA VAL A 127 -9.82 -16.92 -8.67
C VAL A 127 -11.25 -17.45 -8.73
N GLY A 128 -12.25 -16.56 -8.78
CA GLY A 128 -13.65 -16.94 -8.94
C GLY A 128 -13.96 -17.58 -10.29
N ALA A 129 -13.28 -17.15 -11.36
CA ALA A 129 -13.46 -17.68 -12.71
C ALA A 129 -12.79 -19.05 -12.90
N PHE A 130 -11.57 -19.23 -12.35
CA PHE A 130 -10.76 -20.43 -12.60
C PHE A 130 -10.80 -21.47 -11.47
N PHE A 131 -11.02 -21.08 -10.22
CA PHE A 131 -10.92 -21.93 -9.03
C PHE A 131 -12.15 -21.81 -8.13
N ALA A 132 -13.34 -22.11 -8.63
CA ALA A 132 -14.61 -21.93 -7.93
C ALA A 132 -14.71 -22.67 -6.58
N GLU A 133 -14.06 -23.84 -6.43
CA GLU A 133 -14.15 -24.67 -5.23
C GLU A 133 -13.12 -24.34 -4.14
N GLN A 134 -11.95 -23.81 -4.52
CA GLN A 134 -10.82 -23.58 -3.57
C GLN A 134 -10.41 -22.10 -3.49
N LYS A 135 -11.36 -21.18 -3.59
CA LYS A 135 -11.10 -19.73 -3.63
C LYS A 135 -10.23 -19.24 -2.48
N ALA A 136 -10.53 -19.66 -1.26
CA ALA A 136 -9.81 -19.20 -0.07
C ALA A 136 -8.36 -19.68 -0.05
N LEU A 137 -8.11 -20.92 -0.43
CA LEU A 137 -6.76 -21.50 -0.43
C LEU A 137 -5.88 -20.86 -1.50
N VAL A 138 -6.42 -20.64 -2.70
CA VAL A 138 -5.70 -19.95 -3.78
C VAL A 138 -5.39 -18.49 -3.41
N MET A 139 -6.34 -17.78 -2.80
CA MET A 139 -6.12 -16.42 -2.31
C MET A 139 -4.99 -16.37 -1.28
N MET A 140 -5.03 -17.24 -0.28
CA MET A 140 -3.96 -17.33 0.73
C MET A 140 -2.60 -17.65 0.09
N SER A 141 -2.56 -18.56 -0.87
CA SER A 141 -1.32 -18.93 -1.57
C SER A 141 -0.72 -17.74 -2.34
N LEU A 142 -1.56 -16.90 -2.98
CA LEU A 142 -1.11 -15.69 -3.66
C LEU A 142 -0.52 -14.65 -2.71
N TYR A 143 -1.11 -14.47 -1.52
CA TYR A 143 -0.56 -13.59 -0.50
C TYR A 143 0.79 -14.09 0.02
N VAL A 144 0.88 -15.38 0.38
CA VAL A 144 2.12 -16.00 0.85
C VAL A 144 3.19 -15.94 -0.24
N LEU A 145 2.82 -16.21 -1.49
CA LEU A 145 3.73 -16.11 -2.64
C LEU A 145 4.29 -14.71 -2.79
N GLY A 146 3.46 -13.66 -2.66
CA GLY A 146 3.90 -12.26 -2.72
C GLY A 146 4.94 -11.93 -1.65
N VAL A 147 4.70 -12.36 -0.41
CA VAL A 147 5.66 -12.17 0.69
C VAL A 147 6.97 -12.93 0.45
N VAL A 148 6.88 -14.20 0.04
CA VAL A 148 8.06 -15.04 -0.24
C VAL A 148 8.89 -14.43 -1.38
N LEU A 149 8.24 -14.00 -2.46
CA LEU A 149 8.93 -13.33 -3.58
C LEU A 149 9.58 -12.02 -3.16
N SER A 150 8.94 -11.23 -2.28
CA SER A 150 9.52 -10.01 -1.75
C SER A 150 10.79 -10.28 -0.95
N ILE A 151 10.77 -11.28 -0.06
CA ILE A 151 11.93 -11.68 0.74
C ILE A 151 13.05 -12.23 -0.16
N LEU A 152 12.71 -13.09 -1.11
CA LEU A 152 13.66 -13.64 -2.08
C LEU A 152 14.32 -12.54 -2.91
N PHE A 153 13.53 -11.58 -3.37
CA PHE A 153 14.02 -10.42 -4.12
C PHE A 153 15.01 -9.59 -3.29
N ALA A 154 14.67 -9.30 -2.02
CA ALA A 154 15.57 -8.61 -1.11
C ALA A 154 16.89 -9.36 -0.93
N TRP A 155 16.81 -10.66 -0.70
CA TRP A 155 18.00 -11.52 -0.51
C TRP A 155 18.90 -11.54 -1.75
N ILE A 156 18.33 -11.65 -2.96
CA ILE A 156 19.08 -11.60 -4.23
C ILE A 156 19.74 -10.24 -4.41
N MET A 157 19.00 -9.15 -4.17
CA MET A 157 19.50 -7.79 -4.35
C MET A 157 20.67 -7.47 -3.41
N GLN A 158 20.67 -7.99 -2.19
CA GLN A 158 21.77 -7.79 -1.24
C GLN A 158 23.07 -8.49 -1.67
N HIS A 159 22.97 -9.63 -2.37
CA HIS A 159 24.15 -10.31 -2.92
C HIS A 159 24.76 -9.57 -4.11
N THR A 160 24.01 -8.62 -4.68
CA THR A 160 24.51 -7.76 -5.76
C THR A 160 25.41 -6.66 -5.18
N LYS A 161 26.57 -6.42 -5.77
CA LYS A 161 27.57 -5.41 -5.34
C LYS A 161 26.97 -3.99 -5.17
N ALA A 162 25.91 -3.68 -5.92
CA ALA A 162 25.23 -2.39 -5.88
C ALA A 162 24.53 -2.10 -4.53
N PHE A 163 23.95 -3.14 -3.89
CA PHE A 163 23.16 -3.03 -2.67
C PHE A 163 23.85 -3.58 -1.43
N ARG A 164 25.04 -4.18 -1.58
CA ARG A 164 25.83 -4.67 -0.45
C ARG A 164 26.20 -3.52 0.47
N GLN A 165 25.78 -3.59 1.72
CA GLN A 165 26.08 -2.58 2.74
C GLN A 165 26.97 -3.16 3.84
N PRO A 166 27.89 -2.34 4.41
CA PRO A 166 28.44 -2.65 5.71
C PRO A 166 27.32 -2.60 6.76
N LYS A 167 27.36 -3.52 7.71
CA LYS A 167 26.42 -3.52 8.84
C LYS A 167 26.64 -2.25 9.66
N HIS A 168 25.77 -1.27 9.49
CA HIS A 168 25.69 -0.10 10.36
C HIS A 168 24.59 -0.35 11.38
N ASP A 169 24.95 -0.31 12.65
CA ASP A 169 23.98 -0.30 13.72
C ASP A 169 23.21 1.02 13.65
N TYR A 170 21.91 0.92 13.46
CA TYR A 170 21.02 2.07 13.44
C TYR A 170 20.79 2.54 14.87
N VAL A 171 21.54 3.56 15.29
CA VAL A 171 21.28 4.29 16.52
C VAL A 171 20.24 5.36 16.21
N SER A 172 18.98 5.00 16.25
CA SER A 172 17.90 5.98 16.22
C SER A 172 17.53 6.35 17.64
N GLU A 173 17.62 7.64 17.96
CA GLU A 173 17.02 8.15 19.18
C GLU A 173 15.50 7.93 19.10
N LEU A 174 14.96 7.19 20.06
CA LEU A 174 13.52 6.91 20.12
C LEU A 174 12.77 8.23 20.39
N PRO A 175 11.89 8.67 19.50
CA PRO A 175 11.12 9.87 19.73
C PRO A 175 10.26 9.74 21.00
N PRO A 176 10.12 10.82 21.81
CA PRO A 176 9.27 10.79 22.98
C PRO A 176 7.82 10.55 22.58
N TYR A 177 7.07 9.85 23.43
CA TYR A 177 5.62 9.69 23.23
C TYR A 177 4.95 11.06 23.20
N ARG A 178 4.32 11.38 22.08
CA ARG A 178 3.47 12.56 21.97
C ARG A 178 2.01 12.12 21.89
N ARG A 179 1.15 12.83 22.59
CA ARG A 179 -0.30 12.62 22.41
C ARG A 179 -0.69 13.20 21.05
N PRO A 180 -1.30 12.41 20.17
CA PRO A 180 -1.73 12.92 18.86
C PRO A 180 -2.72 14.05 19.08
N THR A 181 -2.47 15.19 18.46
CA THR A 181 -3.38 16.34 18.52
C THR A 181 -4.22 16.33 17.26
N LEU A 182 -5.54 16.24 17.39
CA LEU A 182 -6.50 16.20 16.26
C LEU A 182 -6.25 17.29 15.21
N ARG A 183 -5.75 18.45 15.64
CA ARG A 183 -5.42 19.56 14.74
C ARG A 183 -4.20 19.23 13.83
N ASN A 184 -3.17 18.63 14.39
CA ASN A 184 -1.98 18.25 13.61
C ASN A 184 -2.31 17.09 12.65
N THR A 185 -3.05 16.10 13.16
CA THR A 185 -3.52 14.97 12.32
C THR A 185 -4.38 15.47 11.15
N GLY A 186 -5.26 16.45 11.39
CA GLY A 186 -6.07 17.05 10.32
C GLY A 186 -5.24 17.82 9.29
N LEU A 187 -4.22 18.56 9.72
CA LEU A 187 -3.31 19.27 8.81
C LEU A 187 -2.46 18.29 7.97
N HIS A 188 -1.92 17.24 8.58
CA HIS A 188 -1.16 16.22 7.88
C HIS A 188 -2.00 15.48 6.83
N ILE A 189 -3.26 15.18 7.16
CA ILE A 189 -4.20 14.57 6.20
C ILE A 189 -4.46 15.53 5.04
N TRP A 190 -4.67 16.82 5.33
CA TRP A 190 -4.90 17.84 4.31
C TRP A 190 -3.72 18.01 3.36
N GLU A 191 -2.49 18.12 3.91
CA GLU A 191 -1.27 18.21 3.12
C GLU A 191 -1.08 16.97 2.23
N ARG A 192 -1.31 15.78 2.78
CA ARG A 192 -1.20 14.52 2.02
C ARG A 192 -2.25 14.39 0.92
N ILE A 193 -3.47 14.89 1.13
CA ILE A 193 -4.53 14.89 0.11
C ILE A 193 -4.26 15.98 -0.95
N ALA A 194 -3.69 17.11 -0.57
CA ALA A 194 -3.36 18.19 -1.50
C ALA A 194 -2.18 17.85 -2.43
N ASP A 195 -1.29 16.96 -2.00
CA ASP A 195 -0.16 16.46 -2.81
C ASP A 195 -0.56 15.33 -3.80
N TYR A 196 -1.84 14.92 -3.77
CA TYR A 196 -2.45 13.92 -4.67
C TYR A 196 -3.23 14.57 -5.81
#